data_5341699acb860a6a04f1aa32bea9ad2f
#
_entry.id   5341699acb860a6a04f1aa32bea9ad2f
#
_cell.length_a   1.000
_cell.length_b   1.000
_cell.length_c   1.000
_cell.angle_alpha   90.00
_cell.angle_beta   90.00
_cell.angle_gamma   90.00
#
_symmetry.space_group_name_H-M   'P 1'
#
loop_
_entity.id
_entity.type
_entity.pdbx_description
1 polymer ?
#
loop_
_entity_poly.entity_id
_entity_poly.type
_entity_poly.pdbx_seq_one_letter_code
_entity_poly.pdbx_strand_id
1 'polypeptide(L)'
;VHQHNHRNCQWSAVFYYGEYTDNSCALSFQNPIREHCTFLIDAAPNMHNPMITDISIKPETNKLIIFPSYILHYSTPNRESTRHSLAFNLMPVGSVGMGDSTYSPSMMFDGKKSKGFG
;
A
#
# COMPACT_ATOMS: atom_id res chain seq x y z
N VAL A 1 -0.30 5.39 -11.84
CA VAL A 1 0.62 4.28 -11.53
C VAL A 1 -0.11 2.97 -11.77
N HIS A 2 0.54 2.05 -12.48
CA HIS A 2 -0.02 0.72 -12.76
C HIS A 2 -0.19 -0.09 -11.47
N GLN A 3 -1.12 -1.02 -11.49
CA GLN A 3 -1.34 -1.94 -10.39
C GLN A 3 -0.08 -2.76 -10.12
N HIS A 4 0.37 -2.77 -8.87
CA HIS A 4 1.59 -3.46 -8.44
C HIS A 4 1.55 -3.78 -6.94
N ASN A 5 2.48 -4.58 -6.50
CA ASN A 5 2.80 -4.80 -5.09
C ASN A 5 4.30 -4.60 -4.85
N HIS A 6 4.69 -4.56 -3.60
CA HIS A 6 6.11 -4.46 -3.23
C HIS A 6 6.63 -5.78 -2.71
N ARG A 7 7.85 -6.11 -3.12
CA ARG A 7 8.58 -7.30 -2.65
C ARG A 7 9.72 -6.89 -1.73
N ASN A 8 10.20 -7.85 -0.95
CA ASN A 8 11.32 -7.65 -0.02
C ASN A 8 11.06 -6.57 1.04
N CYS A 9 9.81 -6.40 1.42
CA CYS A 9 9.39 -5.57 2.55
C CYS A 9 8.13 -6.15 3.16
N GLN A 10 7.87 -5.86 4.42
CA GLN A 10 6.69 -6.38 5.11
C GLN A 10 5.50 -5.44 4.98
N TRP A 11 5.73 -4.16 5.11
CA TRP A 11 4.72 -3.11 5.03
C TRP A 11 5.13 -2.06 4.02
N SER A 12 4.16 -1.51 3.37
CA SER A 12 4.32 -0.30 2.55
C SER A 12 3.48 0.81 3.15
N ALA A 13 3.92 2.03 2.97
CA ALA A 13 3.25 3.18 3.53
C ALA A 13 3.27 4.37 2.57
N VAL A 14 2.26 5.20 2.67
CA VAL A 14 2.19 6.49 1.97
C VAL A 14 1.78 7.56 2.97
N PHE A 15 2.56 8.60 3.05
CA PHE A 15 2.27 9.78 3.84
C PHE A 15 1.92 10.96 2.94
N TYR A 16 0.76 11.55 3.20
CA TYR A 16 0.26 12.70 2.48
C TYR A 16 0.52 13.98 3.28
N TYR A 17 1.43 14.82 2.80
CA TYR A 17 1.87 16.03 3.49
C TYR A 17 1.49 17.33 2.75
N GLY A 18 0.85 17.21 1.59
CA GLY A 18 0.44 18.34 0.77
C GLY A 18 -1.02 18.75 0.97
N GLU A 19 -1.49 19.57 0.06
CA GLU A 19 -2.90 19.93 -0.05
C GLU A 19 -3.56 19.10 -1.13
N TYR A 20 -4.80 18.67 -0.91
CA TYR A 20 -5.51 17.76 -1.80
C TYR A 20 -6.95 18.24 -2.00
N THR A 21 -7.50 17.93 -3.18
CA THR A 21 -8.88 18.20 -3.55
C THR A 21 -9.55 16.91 -4.01
N ASP A 22 -10.82 16.97 -4.37
CA ASP A 22 -11.55 15.82 -4.93
C ASP A 22 -10.97 15.34 -6.29
N ASN A 23 -10.17 16.17 -6.94
CA ASN A 23 -9.47 15.82 -8.19
C ASN A 23 -8.12 15.13 -7.95
N SER A 24 -7.62 15.11 -6.72
CA SER A 24 -6.39 14.42 -6.37
C SER A 24 -6.60 12.91 -6.47
N CYS A 25 -5.63 12.20 -7.02
CA CYS A 25 -5.75 10.76 -7.18
C CYS A 25 -5.82 10.03 -5.83
N ALA A 26 -6.72 9.07 -5.75
CA ALA A 26 -6.85 8.18 -4.61
C ALA A 26 -5.88 6.99 -4.72
N LEU A 27 -5.61 6.35 -3.60
CA LEU A 27 -4.91 5.09 -3.53
C LEU A 27 -5.93 3.95 -3.43
N SER A 28 -5.90 3.04 -4.40
CA SER A 28 -6.86 1.94 -4.50
C SER A 28 -6.17 0.61 -4.22
N PHE A 29 -6.86 -0.25 -3.49
CA PHE A 29 -6.39 -1.57 -3.08
C PHE A 29 -7.33 -2.65 -3.59
N GLN A 30 -6.75 -3.70 -4.15
CA GLN A 30 -7.50 -4.89 -4.55
C GLN A 30 -7.58 -5.88 -3.40
N ASN A 31 -8.77 -6.44 -3.16
CA ASN A 31 -8.91 -7.53 -2.19
C ASN A 31 -8.09 -8.74 -2.66
N PRO A 32 -7.12 -9.22 -1.87
CA PRO A 32 -6.24 -10.32 -2.28
C PRO A 32 -6.94 -11.66 -2.45
N ILE A 33 -8.13 -11.83 -1.87
CA ILE A 33 -8.91 -13.07 -2.03
C ILE A 33 -9.98 -12.99 -3.13
N ARG A 34 -10.04 -11.89 -3.87
CA ARG A 34 -11.03 -11.67 -4.93
C ARG A 34 -11.10 -12.83 -5.92
N GLU A 35 -9.95 -13.33 -6.35
CA GLU A 35 -9.84 -14.43 -7.31
C GLU A 35 -10.35 -15.78 -6.76
N HIS A 36 -10.49 -15.89 -5.44
CA HIS A 36 -10.95 -17.11 -4.78
C HIS A 36 -12.43 -17.08 -4.42
N CYS A 37 -13.11 -15.98 -4.69
CA CYS A 37 -14.54 -15.86 -4.45
C CYS A 37 -15.30 -16.54 -5.60
N THR A 38 -15.83 -17.71 -5.35
CA THR A 38 -16.58 -18.50 -6.35
C THR A 38 -18.06 -18.16 -6.39
N PHE A 39 -18.57 -17.50 -5.36
CA PHE A 39 -19.96 -17.06 -5.28
C PHE A 39 -19.99 -15.57 -4.96
N LEU A 40 -20.27 -14.79 -5.99
CA LEU A 40 -20.33 -13.33 -5.88
C LEU A 40 -21.79 -12.89 -5.95
N ILE A 41 -22.23 -12.20 -4.91
CA ILE A 41 -23.52 -11.52 -4.92
C ILE A 41 -23.24 -10.05 -5.22
N ASP A 42 -23.81 -9.55 -6.29
CA ASP A 42 -23.70 -8.13 -6.62
C ASP A 42 -24.32 -7.29 -5.50
N ALA A 43 -23.57 -6.28 -5.08
CA ALA A 43 -24.12 -5.32 -4.15
C ALA A 43 -25.25 -4.53 -4.82
N ALA A 44 -26.28 -4.21 -4.06
CA ALA A 44 -27.30 -3.28 -4.53
C ALA A 44 -26.65 -1.93 -4.91
N PRO A 45 -27.29 -1.14 -5.80
CA PRO A 45 -26.81 0.21 -6.09
C PRO A 45 -26.57 0.99 -4.77
N ASN A 46 -25.44 1.66 -4.69
CA ASN A 46 -24.95 2.40 -3.51
C ASN A 46 -24.46 1.54 -2.32
N MET A 47 -24.42 0.24 -2.44
CA MET A 47 -23.76 -0.64 -1.47
C MET A 47 -22.35 -1.00 -1.95
N HIS A 48 -21.43 -1.03 -1.01
CA HIS A 48 -20.05 -1.44 -1.26
C HIS A 48 -19.85 -2.89 -0.82
N ASN A 49 -19.42 -3.75 -1.75
CA ASN A 49 -19.03 -5.12 -1.44
C ASN A 49 -17.51 -5.24 -1.50
N PRO A 50 -16.81 -5.28 -0.35
CA PRO A 50 -15.35 -5.36 -0.33
C PRO A 50 -14.77 -6.66 -0.90
N MET A 51 -15.61 -7.68 -1.12
CA MET A 51 -15.17 -8.95 -1.73
C MET A 51 -14.97 -8.83 -3.24
N ILE A 52 -15.64 -7.90 -3.90
CA ILE A 52 -15.61 -7.75 -5.36
C ILE A 52 -15.17 -6.37 -5.83
N THR A 53 -15.22 -5.37 -4.96
CA THR A 53 -14.86 -3.99 -5.29
C THR A 53 -13.52 -3.59 -4.67
N ASP A 54 -12.73 -2.84 -5.42
CA ASP A 54 -11.51 -2.25 -4.88
C ASP A 54 -11.87 -1.17 -3.84
N ILE A 55 -11.04 -1.05 -2.82
CA ILE A 55 -11.18 -0.01 -1.81
C ILE A 55 -10.30 1.15 -2.21
N SER A 56 -10.89 2.34 -2.32
CA SER A 56 -10.17 3.57 -2.63
C SER A 56 -10.13 4.49 -1.43
N ILE A 57 -8.94 4.98 -1.11
CA ILE A 57 -8.72 5.93 -0.01
C ILE A 57 -8.25 7.25 -0.60
N LYS A 58 -9.01 8.31 -0.34
CA LYS A 58 -8.65 9.66 -0.78
C LYS A 58 -7.47 10.19 0.03
N PRO A 59 -6.57 10.95 -0.61
CA PRO A 59 -5.51 11.64 0.10
C PRO A 59 -6.12 12.76 0.97
N GLU A 60 -5.55 12.95 2.13
CA GLU A 60 -5.86 14.05 3.05
C GLU A 60 -4.56 14.52 3.71
N THR A 61 -4.45 15.81 3.99
CA THR A 61 -3.28 16.36 4.65
C THR A 61 -3.03 15.68 6.00
N ASN A 62 -1.79 15.29 6.25
CA ASN A 62 -1.34 14.55 7.44
C ASN A 62 -1.90 13.13 7.59
N LYS A 63 -2.42 12.56 6.51
CA LYS A 63 -2.85 11.16 6.50
C LYS A 63 -1.67 10.24 6.21
N LEU A 64 -1.51 9.23 7.03
CA LEU A 64 -0.61 8.10 6.82
C LEU A 64 -1.42 6.84 6.56
N ILE A 65 -1.14 6.17 5.45
CA ILE A 65 -1.73 4.87 5.11
C ILE A 65 -0.61 3.83 5.20
N ILE A 66 -0.82 2.78 5.99
CA ILE A 66 0.09 1.64 6.09
C ILE A 66 -0.68 0.40 5.67
N PHE A 67 -0.06 -0.42 4.82
CA PHE A 67 -0.70 -1.63 4.31
C PHE A 67 0.34 -2.75 4.10
N PRO A 68 -0.10 -4.03 4.15
CA PRO A 68 0.78 -5.14 3.83
C PRO A 68 1.34 -5.03 2.41
N SER A 69 2.63 -5.24 2.25
CA SER A 69 3.34 -5.01 0.98
C SER A 69 2.86 -5.90 -0.17
N TYR A 70 2.27 -7.06 0.14
CA TYR A 70 1.77 -7.99 -0.87
C TYR A 70 0.46 -7.56 -1.54
N ILE A 71 -0.25 -6.57 -0.97
CA ILE A 71 -1.53 -6.13 -1.52
C ILE A 71 -1.32 -5.37 -2.82
N LEU A 72 -2.01 -5.79 -3.87
CA LEU A 72 -2.04 -5.07 -5.12
C LEU A 72 -2.73 -3.72 -4.95
N HIS A 73 -2.07 -2.68 -5.39
CA HIS A 73 -2.57 -1.31 -5.29
C HIS A 73 -2.18 -0.49 -6.50
N TYR A 74 -2.89 0.61 -6.69
CA TYR A 74 -2.66 1.54 -7.78
C TYR A 74 -3.18 2.93 -7.41
N SER A 75 -2.70 3.94 -8.09
CA SER A 75 -3.25 5.29 -7.99
C SER A 75 -4.30 5.51 -9.07
N THR A 76 -5.43 6.07 -8.71
CA THR A 76 -6.41 6.54 -9.68
C THR A 76 -5.83 7.70 -10.50
N PRO A 77 -6.42 8.06 -11.65
CA PRO A 77 -5.95 9.21 -12.42
C PRO A 77 -5.91 10.48 -11.58
N ASN A 78 -4.81 11.20 -11.64
CA ASN A 78 -4.67 12.50 -11.00
C ASN A 78 -5.11 13.58 -11.97
N ARG A 79 -6.09 14.37 -11.58
CA ARG A 79 -6.62 15.50 -12.35
C ARG A 79 -6.11 16.85 -11.84
N GLU A 80 -5.26 16.81 -10.82
CA GLU A 80 -4.57 17.99 -10.32
C GLU A 80 -3.26 18.21 -11.06
N SER A 81 -2.77 19.44 -11.06
CA SER A 81 -1.47 19.76 -11.65
C SER A 81 -0.33 19.11 -10.90
N THR A 82 -0.44 19.01 -9.58
CA THR A 82 0.60 18.47 -8.69
C THR A 82 -0.01 17.76 -7.51
N ARG A 83 0.56 16.60 -7.16
CA ARG A 83 0.25 15.86 -5.94
C ARG A 83 1.55 15.41 -5.28
N HIS A 84 1.73 15.79 -4.04
CA HIS A 84 2.89 15.41 -3.24
C HIS A 84 2.53 14.30 -2.24
N SER A 85 3.32 13.25 -2.20
CA SER A 85 3.23 12.21 -1.19
C SER A 85 4.61 11.57 -1.00
N LEU A 86 4.85 11.04 0.18
CA LEU A 86 6.05 10.27 0.50
C LEU A 86 5.66 8.80 0.61
N ALA A 87 6.19 7.97 -0.27
CA ALA A 87 6.03 6.51 -0.21
C ALA A 87 7.30 5.87 0.36
N PHE A 88 7.14 4.89 1.23
CA PHE A 88 8.25 4.16 1.82
C PHE A 88 7.86 2.74 2.22
N ASN A 89 8.87 1.90 2.39
CA ASN A 89 8.70 0.51 2.78
C ASN A 89 9.31 0.27 4.15
N LEU A 90 8.70 -0.65 4.90
CA LEU A 90 9.11 -1.00 6.25
C LEU A 90 9.52 -2.47 6.31
N MET A 91 10.65 -2.72 6.96
CA MET A 91 11.15 -4.05 7.27
C MET A 91 11.36 -4.17 8.77
N PRO A 92 11.01 -5.30 9.38
CA PRO A 92 11.37 -5.55 10.76
C PRO A 92 12.89 -5.65 10.91
N VAL A 93 13.40 -5.18 12.02
CA VAL A 93 14.79 -5.36 12.43
C VAL A 93 14.85 -6.28 13.65
N GLY A 94 15.96 -6.99 13.81
CA GLY A 94 16.11 -7.99 14.87
C GLY A 94 15.54 -9.35 14.48
N SER A 95 15.39 -10.22 15.45
CA SER A 95 14.84 -11.56 15.23
C SER A 95 13.32 -11.54 15.18
N VAL A 96 12.76 -12.19 14.18
CA VAL A 96 11.32 -12.33 13.97
C VAL A 96 10.94 -13.81 13.85
N GLY A 97 9.73 -14.16 14.24
CA GLY A 97 9.21 -15.52 14.19
C GLY A 97 9.50 -16.32 15.44
N MET A 98 9.10 -17.57 15.42
CA MET A 98 9.25 -18.53 16.54
C MET A 98 9.61 -19.90 16.00
N GLY A 99 10.41 -20.66 16.76
CA GLY A 99 10.78 -22.03 16.44
C GLY A 99 11.52 -22.14 15.10
N ASP A 100 11.06 -23.03 14.25
CA ASP A 100 11.61 -23.26 12.91
C ASP A 100 11.36 -22.11 11.92
N SER A 101 10.47 -21.19 12.28
CA SER A 101 10.15 -20.00 11.49
C SER A 101 10.93 -18.77 11.96
N THR A 102 11.94 -18.93 12.79
CA THR A 102 12.76 -17.81 13.27
C THR A 102 13.65 -17.29 12.14
N TYR A 103 13.63 -15.99 11.95
CA TYR A 103 14.48 -15.30 11.00
C TYR A 103 15.13 -14.07 11.65
N SER A 104 16.43 -13.94 11.50
CA SER A 104 17.21 -12.83 12.06
C SER A 104 17.88 -12.08 10.90
N PRO A 105 17.19 -11.11 10.27
CA PRO A 105 17.80 -10.34 9.21
C PRO A 105 18.93 -9.48 9.79
N SER A 106 20.16 -9.71 9.35
CA SER A 106 21.28 -8.83 9.64
C SER A 106 21.25 -7.67 8.65
N MET A 107 20.48 -6.62 8.98
CA MET A 107 20.61 -5.36 8.27
C MET A 107 21.77 -4.59 8.90
N MET A 108 22.91 -4.63 8.26
CA MET A 108 24.02 -3.76 8.62
C MET A 108 23.72 -2.35 8.13
N PHE A 109 23.21 -1.53 9.04
CA PHE A 109 23.27 -0.09 8.90
C PHE A 109 24.70 0.33 9.21
N ASP A 110 25.54 0.43 8.20
CA ASP A 110 26.94 0.89 8.34
C ASP A 110 27.06 2.41 8.30
N GLY A 111 25.94 3.14 8.34
CA GLY A 111 25.92 4.60 8.25
C GLY A 111 26.26 5.17 6.88
N LYS A 112 26.57 4.32 5.90
CA LYS A 112 26.69 4.76 4.51
C LYS A 112 25.29 4.83 3.91
N LYS A 113 25.03 5.93 3.20
CA LYS A 113 23.80 6.03 2.41
C LYS A 113 23.69 4.75 1.57
N SER A 114 22.68 3.93 1.85
CA SER A 114 22.32 2.90 0.91
C SER A 114 22.15 3.60 -0.44
N LYS A 115 22.85 3.14 -1.46
CA LYS A 115 22.53 3.57 -2.81
C LYS A 115 21.12 3.07 -3.03
N GLY A 116 20.15 3.96 -2.85
CA GLY A 116 18.76 3.63 -3.02
C GLY A 116 18.59 3.06 -4.41
N PHE A 117 17.90 1.94 -4.50
CA PHE A 117 17.33 1.53 -5.75
C PHE A 117 16.29 2.59 -6.09
N GLY A 118 16.72 3.54 -6.89
CA GLY A 118 15.85 4.56 -7.44
C GLY A 118 14.83 3.98 -8.40
#